data_d9ec3e8e3df5716f66df8552865ddc7a
#
_entry.id   d9ec3e8e3df5716f66df8552865ddc7a
#
_cell.length_a   1.000
_cell.length_b   1.000
_cell.length_c   1.000
_cell.angle_alpha   90.00
_cell.angle_beta   90.00
_cell.angle_gamma   90.00
#
_symmetry.space_group_name_H-M   'P 1'
#
loop_
_entity.id
_entity.type
_entity.pdbx_description
1 polymer ?
#
loop_
_entity_poly.entity_id
_entity_poly.type
_entity_poly.pdbx_seq_one_letter_code
_entity_poly.pdbx_strand_id
1 'polypeptide(L)'
;MSTTRFILIVLMSLGTFSLTAAQEPRTREQQAEIDKLQNGIEDFFKRFNDSTVGPDQAFRTLVGNGPLKAKTDELTGLIDKASKLEGRYGRHTGHDAASVKNVGSDLVILRYLYKGERFPVVWHFYYYRPDNGAMPREWNLIEIRFDTNLDGLDR
;
A
#
# COMPACT_ATOMS: atom_id res chain seq x y z
N MET A 1 57.68 52.42 0.26
CA MET A 1 56.93 51.68 1.31
C MET A 1 55.61 51.29 0.69
N SER A 2 55.50 50.04 0.25
CA SER A 2 54.31 49.53 -0.46
C SER A 2 53.60 48.49 0.42
N THR A 3 52.37 48.78 0.79
CA THR A 3 51.58 47.95 1.69
C THR A 3 50.63 47.10 0.86
N THR A 4 50.98 45.82 0.65
CA THR A 4 50.20 44.87 -0.05
C THR A 4 49.07 44.32 0.88
N ARG A 5 47.83 44.64 0.54
CA ARG A 5 46.63 44.10 1.26
C ARG A 5 46.26 42.74 0.68
N PHE A 6 46.38 41.67 1.47
CA PHE A 6 45.83 40.35 1.16
C PHE A 6 44.31 40.32 1.48
N ILE A 7 43.52 40.11 0.44
CA ILE A 7 42.06 39.84 0.61
C ILE A 7 41.89 38.33 0.72
N LEU A 8 41.48 37.87 1.91
CA LEU A 8 41.14 36.47 2.17
C LEU A 8 39.67 36.23 1.77
N ILE A 9 39.46 35.53 0.64
CA ILE A 9 38.14 35.12 0.21
C ILE A 9 37.83 33.80 0.90
N VAL A 10 36.94 33.84 1.90
CA VAL A 10 36.38 32.63 2.53
C VAL A 10 35.22 32.16 1.67
N LEU A 11 35.41 31.06 0.92
CA LEU A 11 34.37 30.37 0.20
C LEU A 11 33.52 29.53 1.21
N MET A 12 32.37 30.05 1.60
CA MET A 12 31.37 29.23 2.32
C MET A 12 30.70 28.28 1.33
N SER A 13 31.09 27.01 1.35
CA SER A 13 30.36 25.94 0.67
C SER A 13 29.10 25.63 1.47
N LEU A 14 27.93 26.09 0.99
CA LEU A 14 26.64 25.61 1.48
C LEU A 14 26.44 24.16 1.01
N GLY A 15 26.75 23.23 1.88
CA GLY A 15 26.40 21.85 1.71
C GLY A 15 24.85 21.69 1.84
N THR A 16 24.18 21.44 0.72
CA THR A 16 22.78 21.06 0.72
C THR A 16 22.66 19.66 1.30
N PHE A 17 22.28 19.54 2.57
CA PHE A 17 21.88 18.28 3.17
C PHE A 17 20.54 17.89 2.56
N SER A 18 20.55 16.99 1.57
CA SER A 18 19.34 16.27 1.14
C SER A 18 18.92 15.33 2.27
N LEU A 19 17.90 15.72 3.04
CA LEU A 19 17.22 14.81 3.96
C LEU A 19 16.46 13.78 3.12
N THR A 20 17.13 12.69 2.79
CA THR A 20 16.45 11.47 2.37
C THR A 20 15.77 10.95 3.62
N ALA A 21 14.43 10.98 3.66
CA ALA A 21 13.65 10.38 4.73
C ALA A 21 13.87 8.87 4.67
N ALA A 22 14.91 8.39 5.33
CA ALA A 22 15.15 6.98 5.54
C ALA A 22 13.99 6.47 6.42
N GLN A 23 13.22 5.51 5.92
CA GLN A 23 12.20 4.82 6.69
C GLN A 23 12.91 4.13 7.86
N GLU A 24 12.52 4.47 9.10
CA GLU A 24 13.09 3.82 10.28
C GLU A 24 12.89 2.30 10.21
N PRO A 25 13.88 1.49 10.62
CA PRO A 25 13.76 0.05 10.59
C PRO A 25 12.60 -0.39 11.50
N ARG A 26 11.69 -1.19 10.96
CA ARG A 26 10.53 -1.72 11.69
C ARG A 26 10.97 -2.58 12.86
N THR A 27 10.23 -2.52 13.97
CA THR A 27 10.40 -3.48 15.06
C THR A 27 9.91 -4.86 14.62
N ARG A 28 10.35 -5.92 15.32
CA ARG A 28 9.88 -7.29 15.05
C ARG A 28 8.36 -7.43 15.16
N GLU A 29 7.78 -6.73 16.12
CA GLU A 29 6.34 -6.73 16.35
C GLU A 29 5.58 -6.06 15.19
N GLN A 30 6.04 -4.88 14.75
CA GLN A 30 5.48 -4.20 13.59
C GLN A 30 5.59 -5.04 12.32
N GLN A 31 6.68 -5.76 12.14
CA GLN A 31 6.84 -6.65 10.98
C GLN A 31 5.84 -7.81 11.03
N ALA A 32 5.67 -8.45 12.20
CA ALA A 32 4.70 -9.53 12.37
C ALA A 32 3.24 -9.09 12.12
N GLU A 33 2.90 -7.85 12.53
CA GLU A 33 1.59 -7.27 12.19
C GLU A 33 1.42 -7.08 10.68
N ILE A 34 2.43 -6.54 10.00
CA ILE A 34 2.41 -6.37 8.55
C ILE A 34 2.28 -7.72 7.83
N ASP A 35 3.04 -8.72 8.25
CA ASP A 35 2.99 -10.07 7.67
C ASP A 35 1.58 -10.67 7.79
N LYS A 36 0.89 -10.43 8.91
CA LYS A 36 -0.51 -10.85 9.10
C LYS A 36 -1.45 -10.17 8.10
N LEU A 37 -1.29 -8.87 7.86
CA LEU A 37 -2.09 -8.14 6.88
C LEU A 37 -1.81 -8.65 5.45
N GLN A 38 -0.55 -8.88 5.12
CA GLN A 38 -0.14 -9.43 3.82
C GLN A 38 -0.73 -10.83 3.59
N ASN A 39 -0.69 -11.72 4.60
CA ASN A 39 -1.30 -13.04 4.51
C ASN A 39 -2.81 -12.95 4.23
N GLY A 40 -3.51 -11.98 4.81
CA GLY A 40 -4.93 -11.73 4.51
C GLY A 40 -5.16 -11.33 3.05
N ILE A 41 -4.26 -10.53 2.47
CA ILE A 41 -4.34 -10.12 1.06
C ILE A 41 -3.99 -11.31 0.12
N GLU A 42 -3.00 -12.12 0.47
CA GLU A 42 -2.68 -13.34 -0.28
C GLU A 42 -3.88 -14.30 -0.35
N ASP A 43 -4.56 -14.49 0.78
CA ASP A 43 -5.79 -15.27 0.85
C ASP A 43 -6.93 -14.64 0.03
N PHE A 44 -7.04 -13.32 0.03
CA PHE A 44 -7.98 -12.59 -0.83
C PHE A 44 -7.72 -12.89 -2.30
N PHE A 45 -6.49 -12.76 -2.80
CA PHE A 45 -6.20 -13.03 -4.21
C PHE A 45 -6.41 -14.49 -4.61
N LYS A 46 -6.11 -15.45 -3.72
CA LYS A 46 -6.45 -16.85 -3.96
C LYS A 46 -7.95 -17.05 -4.18
N ARG A 47 -8.78 -16.49 -3.28
CA ARG A 47 -10.25 -16.56 -3.38
C ARG A 47 -10.79 -15.78 -4.56
N PHE A 48 -10.24 -14.61 -4.83
CA PHE A 48 -10.66 -13.73 -5.92
C PHE A 48 -10.52 -14.40 -7.28
N ASN A 49 -9.48 -15.20 -7.48
CA ASN A 49 -9.20 -15.91 -8.73
C ASN A 49 -9.74 -17.35 -8.74
N ASP A 50 -10.37 -17.80 -7.66
CA ASP A 50 -11.04 -19.10 -7.61
C ASP A 50 -12.43 -19.00 -8.23
N SER A 51 -12.66 -19.72 -9.33
CA SER A 51 -13.95 -19.71 -10.03
C SER A 51 -15.14 -20.22 -9.20
N THR A 52 -14.88 -20.98 -8.12
CA THR A 52 -15.91 -21.49 -7.21
C THR A 52 -16.30 -20.51 -6.11
N VAL A 53 -15.42 -19.57 -5.76
CA VAL A 53 -15.62 -18.55 -4.72
C VAL A 53 -16.02 -17.22 -5.35
N GLY A 54 -15.20 -16.72 -6.25
CA GLY A 54 -15.43 -15.50 -7.00
C GLY A 54 -15.18 -14.20 -6.22
N PRO A 55 -15.20 -13.06 -6.96
CA PRO A 55 -14.87 -11.74 -6.41
C PRO A 55 -15.75 -11.33 -5.22
N ASP A 56 -17.06 -11.49 -5.28
CA ASP A 56 -17.97 -11.02 -4.21
C ASP A 56 -17.61 -11.64 -2.85
N GLN A 57 -17.46 -12.95 -2.80
CA GLN A 57 -17.13 -13.63 -1.55
C GLN A 57 -15.72 -13.33 -1.08
N ALA A 58 -14.76 -13.17 -2.00
CA ALA A 58 -13.39 -12.78 -1.68
C ALA A 58 -13.35 -11.41 -0.97
N PHE A 59 -14.04 -10.41 -1.54
CA PHE A 59 -14.13 -9.08 -0.94
C PHE A 59 -14.82 -9.11 0.42
N ARG A 60 -15.96 -9.77 0.53
CA ARG A 60 -16.69 -9.87 1.81
C ARG A 60 -15.88 -10.54 2.90
N THR A 61 -15.09 -11.55 2.55
CA THR A 61 -14.19 -12.22 3.49
C THR A 61 -13.06 -11.29 3.94
N LEU A 62 -12.43 -10.57 3.02
CA LEU A 62 -11.33 -9.64 3.32
C LEU A 62 -11.82 -8.47 4.20
N VAL A 63 -12.96 -7.89 3.85
CA VAL A 63 -13.56 -6.74 4.57
C VAL A 63 -14.04 -7.15 5.97
N GLY A 64 -14.50 -8.39 6.15
CA GLY A 64 -14.96 -8.91 7.42
C GLY A 64 -16.05 -8.05 8.07
N ASN A 65 -15.84 -7.71 9.35
CA ASN A 65 -16.70 -6.78 10.11
C ASN A 65 -16.13 -5.37 10.23
N GLY A 66 -15.10 -5.05 9.44
CA GLY A 66 -14.44 -3.75 9.46
C GLY A 66 -15.33 -2.61 8.93
N PRO A 67 -14.86 -1.35 9.05
CA PRO A 67 -15.62 -0.16 8.69
C PRO A 67 -15.98 -0.08 7.20
N LEU A 68 -15.20 -0.71 6.33
CA LEU A 68 -15.48 -0.74 4.88
C LEU A 68 -16.78 -1.53 4.57
N LYS A 69 -17.19 -2.46 5.44
CA LYS A 69 -18.47 -3.16 5.31
C LYS A 69 -19.68 -2.22 5.36
N ALA A 70 -19.59 -1.15 6.13
CA ALA A 70 -20.68 -0.17 6.25
C ALA A 70 -20.84 0.68 4.97
N LYS A 71 -19.83 0.72 4.11
CA LYS A 71 -19.84 1.45 2.84
C LYS A 71 -20.35 0.56 1.69
N THR A 72 -21.59 0.10 1.80
CA THR A 72 -22.16 -0.93 0.91
C THR A 72 -22.09 -0.57 -0.57
N ASP A 73 -22.43 0.67 -0.94
CA ASP A 73 -22.46 1.11 -2.34
C ASP A 73 -21.04 1.18 -2.92
N GLU A 74 -20.06 1.69 -2.14
CA GLU A 74 -18.66 1.74 -2.54
C GLU A 74 -18.11 0.32 -2.74
N LEU A 75 -18.42 -0.60 -1.81
CA LEU A 75 -17.99 -1.99 -1.88
C LEU A 75 -18.59 -2.71 -3.08
N THR A 76 -19.89 -2.54 -3.34
CA THR A 76 -20.56 -3.12 -4.50
C THR A 76 -19.96 -2.62 -5.80
N GLY A 77 -19.75 -1.30 -5.92
CA GLY A 77 -19.12 -0.71 -7.11
C GLY A 77 -17.67 -1.18 -7.32
N LEU A 78 -16.93 -1.43 -6.23
CA LEU A 78 -15.59 -1.98 -6.28
C LEU A 78 -15.59 -3.43 -6.77
N ILE A 79 -16.49 -4.28 -6.25
CA ILE A 79 -16.68 -5.67 -6.67
C ILE A 79 -17.05 -5.74 -8.15
N ASP A 80 -17.97 -4.91 -8.61
CA ASP A 80 -18.39 -4.84 -10.02
C ASP A 80 -17.25 -4.46 -10.96
N LYS A 81 -16.40 -3.54 -10.54
CA LYS A 81 -15.20 -3.16 -11.32
C LYS A 81 -14.17 -4.29 -11.33
N ALA A 82 -13.94 -4.91 -10.18
CA ALA A 82 -12.96 -5.97 -10.02
C ALA A 82 -13.34 -7.24 -10.80
N SER A 83 -14.63 -7.60 -10.83
CA SER A 83 -15.12 -8.76 -11.61
C SER A 83 -14.88 -8.65 -13.12
N LYS A 84 -14.61 -7.45 -13.62
CA LYS A 84 -14.33 -7.18 -15.04
C LYS A 84 -12.83 -7.17 -15.38
N LEU A 85 -11.95 -7.39 -14.39
CA LEU A 85 -10.50 -7.30 -14.60
C LEU A 85 -10.00 -8.32 -15.60
N GLU A 86 -10.44 -9.57 -15.51
CA GLU A 86 -10.01 -10.63 -16.43
C GLU A 86 -10.41 -10.31 -17.87
N GLY A 87 -11.63 -9.83 -18.10
CA GLY A 87 -12.08 -9.41 -19.43
C GLY A 87 -11.27 -8.25 -20.01
N ARG A 88 -10.80 -7.33 -19.17
CA ARG A 88 -10.03 -6.15 -19.58
C ARG A 88 -8.55 -6.40 -19.74
N TYR A 89 -7.94 -7.10 -18.79
CA TYR A 89 -6.48 -7.19 -18.65
C TYR A 89 -5.93 -8.60 -18.88
N GLY A 90 -6.79 -9.56 -19.18
CA GLY A 90 -6.44 -10.96 -19.37
C GLY A 90 -6.51 -11.76 -18.07
N ARG A 91 -6.37 -13.07 -18.23
CA ARG A 91 -6.40 -14.02 -17.12
C ARG A 91 -5.30 -13.70 -16.12
N HIS A 92 -5.57 -13.89 -14.83
CA HIS A 92 -4.57 -13.76 -13.77
C HIS A 92 -3.44 -14.77 -13.94
N THR A 93 -2.20 -14.30 -13.88
CA THR A 93 -0.99 -15.12 -14.00
C THR A 93 -0.13 -15.11 -12.73
N GLY A 94 -0.49 -14.30 -11.76
CA GLY A 94 0.20 -14.17 -10.48
C GLY A 94 0.08 -12.77 -9.89
N HIS A 95 0.57 -12.60 -8.69
CA HIS A 95 0.65 -11.29 -8.04
C HIS A 95 1.88 -11.24 -7.13
N ASP A 96 2.39 -10.04 -6.91
CA ASP A 96 3.53 -9.78 -6.03
C ASP A 96 3.21 -8.64 -5.06
N ALA A 97 3.68 -8.77 -3.82
CA ALA A 97 3.74 -7.63 -2.90
C ALA A 97 4.78 -6.61 -3.43
N ALA A 98 4.33 -5.44 -3.82
CA ALA A 98 5.19 -4.42 -4.43
C ALA A 98 5.81 -3.48 -3.39
N SER A 99 5.00 -2.97 -2.46
CA SER A 99 5.53 -2.10 -1.40
C SER A 99 4.64 -2.08 -0.16
N VAL A 100 5.27 -1.72 0.97
CA VAL A 100 4.62 -1.45 2.25
C VAL A 100 5.03 -0.05 2.70
N LYS A 101 4.07 0.86 2.81
CA LYS A 101 4.30 2.24 3.24
C LYS A 101 3.57 2.50 4.56
N ASN A 102 4.33 2.84 5.60
CA ASN A 102 3.77 3.35 6.84
C ASN A 102 3.58 4.87 6.71
N VAL A 103 2.44 5.37 7.19
CA VAL A 103 2.16 6.79 7.30
C VAL A 103 1.88 7.06 8.78
N GLY A 104 2.89 7.53 9.49
CA GLY A 104 2.88 7.57 10.95
C GLY A 104 2.81 6.17 11.57
N SER A 105 2.21 6.07 12.76
CA SER A 105 2.06 4.81 13.52
C SER A 105 0.78 4.04 13.20
N ASP A 106 -0.19 4.69 12.54
CA ASP A 106 -1.58 4.25 12.55
C ASP A 106 -2.18 4.00 11.16
N LEU A 107 -1.43 4.27 10.09
CA LEU A 107 -1.84 4.01 8.72
C LEU A 107 -0.78 3.21 7.98
N VAL A 108 -1.20 2.12 7.35
CA VAL A 108 -0.36 1.28 6.49
C VAL A 108 -1.01 1.18 5.12
N ILE A 109 -0.21 1.36 4.08
CA ILE A 109 -0.60 1.17 2.68
C ILE A 109 0.18 -0.01 2.13
N LEU A 110 -0.52 -1.08 1.78
CA LEU A 110 0.05 -2.24 1.12
C LEU A 110 -0.26 -2.16 -0.37
N ARG A 111 0.76 -2.28 -1.22
CA ARG A 111 0.60 -2.28 -2.67
C ARG A 111 0.97 -3.63 -3.24
N TYR A 112 0.17 -4.09 -4.19
CA TYR A 112 0.36 -5.34 -4.90
C TYR A 112 0.29 -5.13 -6.40
N LEU A 113 1.18 -5.81 -7.12
CA LEU A 113 1.12 -5.92 -8.56
C LEU A 113 0.34 -7.18 -8.94
N TYR A 114 -0.88 -7.02 -9.44
CA TYR A 114 -1.69 -8.10 -10.01
C TYR A 114 -1.35 -8.27 -11.48
N LYS A 115 -0.90 -9.43 -11.87
CA LYS A 115 -0.39 -9.73 -13.22
C LYS A 115 -1.51 -10.32 -14.07
N GLY A 116 -2.10 -9.53 -14.97
CA GLY A 116 -2.94 -10.02 -16.04
C GLY A 116 -2.10 -10.40 -17.26
N GLU A 117 -2.55 -11.37 -18.07
CA GLU A 117 -1.84 -11.81 -19.28
C GLU A 117 -1.51 -10.67 -20.25
N ARG A 118 -2.34 -9.62 -20.27
CA ARG A 118 -2.20 -8.49 -21.23
C ARG A 118 -1.68 -7.24 -20.58
N PHE A 119 -2.04 -7.00 -19.31
CA PHE A 119 -1.67 -5.78 -18.62
C PHE A 119 -1.70 -5.94 -17.09
N PRO A 120 -0.73 -5.36 -16.36
CA PRO A 120 -0.72 -5.39 -14.91
C PRO A 120 -1.70 -4.37 -14.31
N VAL A 121 -2.17 -4.67 -13.10
CA VAL A 121 -3.02 -3.80 -12.29
C VAL A 121 -2.40 -3.61 -10.92
N VAL A 122 -2.33 -2.39 -10.45
CA VAL A 122 -1.82 -2.07 -9.11
C VAL A 122 -2.98 -2.00 -8.15
N TRP A 123 -2.88 -2.78 -7.07
CA TRP A 123 -3.84 -2.79 -5.98
C TRP A 123 -3.26 -2.07 -4.77
N HIS A 124 -4.09 -1.29 -4.09
CA HIS A 124 -3.78 -0.54 -2.89
C HIS A 124 -4.75 -0.92 -1.79
N PHE A 125 -4.23 -1.39 -0.66
CA PHE A 125 -5.00 -1.72 0.52
C PHE A 125 -4.60 -0.78 1.65
N TYR A 126 -5.56 -0.01 2.17
CA TYR A 126 -5.34 0.98 3.22
C TYR A 126 -5.84 0.43 4.54
N TYR A 127 -4.94 0.22 5.47
CA TYR A 127 -5.25 -0.23 6.83
C TYR A 127 -5.01 0.91 7.80
N TYR A 128 -5.99 1.16 8.65
CA TYR A 128 -5.94 2.17 9.69
C TYR A 128 -6.18 1.54 11.06
N ARG A 129 -5.42 1.98 12.05
CA ARG A 129 -5.49 1.55 13.43
C ARG A 129 -5.85 2.72 14.33
N PRO A 130 -7.16 2.98 14.61
CA PRO A 130 -7.59 4.12 15.40
C PRO A 130 -7.11 4.01 16.84
N ASP A 131 -6.75 5.15 17.43
CA ASP A 131 -6.54 5.29 18.86
C ASP A 131 -7.87 5.64 19.54
N ASN A 132 -8.66 4.61 19.82
CA ASN A 132 -9.97 4.73 20.46
C ASN A 132 -9.98 4.26 21.91
N GLY A 133 -8.80 4.07 22.52
CA GLY A 133 -8.63 3.58 23.88
C GLY A 133 -8.85 2.07 24.03
N ALA A 134 -9.23 1.34 22.99
CA ALA A 134 -9.33 -0.11 23.02
C ALA A 134 -7.96 -0.77 22.90
N MET A 135 -7.76 -1.84 23.66
CA MET A 135 -6.54 -2.66 23.60
C MET A 135 -6.91 -4.14 23.44
N PRO A 136 -6.27 -4.89 22.55
CA PRO A 136 -5.26 -4.42 21.57
C PRO A 136 -5.88 -3.55 20.48
N ARG A 137 -5.08 -2.60 19.95
CA ARG A 137 -5.47 -1.76 18.83
C ARG A 137 -5.43 -2.61 17.55
N GLU A 138 -6.53 -2.71 16.85
CA GLU A 138 -6.65 -3.56 15.65
C GLU A 138 -6.54 -2.75 14.36
N TRP A 139 -5.90 -3.35 13.36
CA TRP A 139 -5.86 -2.82 12.01
C TRP A 139 -7.20 -3.05 11.30
N ASN A 140 -7.80 -1.99 10.80
CA ASN A 140 -9.04 -2.03 10.05
C ASN A 140 -8.77 -1.67 8.59
N LEU A 141 -9.22 -2.50 7.67
CA LEU A 141 -9.22 -2.17 6.25
C LEU A 141 -10.27 -1.07 6.00
N ILE A 142 -9.81 0.10 5.59
CA ILE A 142 -10.66 1.29 5.40
C ILE A 142 -10.91 1.63 3.94
N GLU A 143 -10.03 1.17 3.04
CA GLU A 143 -10.16 1.43 1.61
C GLU A 143 -9.40 0.39 0.79
N ILE A 144 -9.94 0.07 -0.39
CA ILE A 144 -9.29 -0.71 -1.44
C ILE A 144 -9.41 0.08 -2.73
N ARG A 145 -8.30 0.25 -3.43
CA ARG A 145 -8.26 0.84 -4.78
C ARG A 145 -7.48 -0.08 -5.71
N PHE A 146 -7.78 -0.01 -7.00
CA PHE A 146 -6.93 -0.56 -8.02
C PHE A 146 -7.01 0.28 -9.29
N ASP A 147 -5.89 0.38 -9.98
CA ASP A 147 -5.74 1.10 -11.23
C ASP A 147 -4.58 0.52 -12.06
N THR A 148 -4.30 1.11 -13.20
CA THR A 148 -3.21 0.72 -14.10
C THR A 148 -2.02 1.68 -14.06
N ASN A 149 -2.00 2.61 -13.10
CA ASN A 149 -0.89 3.53 -12.93
C ASN A 149 0.26 2.85 -12.18
N LEU A 150 1.38 2.64 -12.86
CA LEU A 150 2.57 1.99 -12.31
C LEU A 150 3.51 2.97 -11.57
N ASP A 151 3.31 4.28 -11.69
CA ASP A 151 4.19 5.31 -11.11
C ASP A 151 4.24 5.25 -9.56
N GLY A 152 3.28 4.59 -8.94
CA GLY A 152 3.20 4.42 -7.49
C GLY A 152 3.97 3.22 -6.93
N LEU A 153 4.53 2.35 -7.77
CA LEU A 153 5.22 1.13 -7.31
C LEU A 153 6.60 1.43 -6.72
N ASP A 154 7.26 2.49 -7.19
CA ASP A 154 8.64 2.84 -6.82
C ASP A 154 8.75 3.80 -5.62
N ARG A 155 7.64 4.11 -4.90
CA ARG A 155 7.63 5.11 -3.83
C ARG A 155 7.16 4.56 -2.50
#